data_1fa2386467a388128e8044c145f7887a
#
_entry.id   1fa2386467a388128e8044c145f7887a
#
_cell.length_a   1.000
_cell.length_b   1.000
_cell.length_c   1.000
_cell.angle_alpha   90.00
_cell.angle_beta   90.00
_cell.angle_gamma   90.00
#
_symmetry.space_group_name_H-M   'P 1'
#
loop_
_entity.id
_entity.type
_entity.pdbx_description
1 polymer ?
#
loop_
_entity_poly.entity_id
_entity_poly.type
_entity_poly.pdbx_seq_one_letter_code
_entity_poly.pdbx_strand_id
1 'polypeptide(L)'
;EETLHGMRTEDKLRQLFCLVTYSDDQSALERIVGDIRPGGIMCRPMPLAACRRVVDILQSCSAIPLLIAANLEAGGSGALTDGTQLGRPMQLAAAPRGRAEWARRLGAVCGAEGAAAGINWAFAPVADIDTNWRNPITNTRTFGSDPGTVGEMAEAYIAEVQKHGLAAAVKHFPGDGQDERDQHIAPSVNSLSVEDWDRTYGQIYRRAIRAGVRSVMVGHILFPAWSRR
;
A
#
# COMPACT_ATOMS: atom_id res chain seq x y z
N GLU A 1 -12.24 -14.13 16.95
CA GLU A 1 -12.72 -13.57 18.24
C GLU A 1 -12.06 -14.27 19.44
N GLU A 2 -12.02 -15.61 19.50
CA GLU A 2 -11.39 -16.37 20.60
C GLU A 2 -9.94 -15.95 20.84
N THR A 3 -9.13 -15.83 19.78
CA THR A 3 -7.73 -15.39 19.87
C THR A 3 -7.63 -14.02 20.54
N LEU A 4 -8.46 -13.06 20.11
CA LEU A 4 -8.45 -11.70 20.63
C LEU A 4 -8.87 -11.64 22.11
N HIS A 5 -9.86 -12.46 22.53
CA HIS A 5 -10.29 -12.52 23.92
C HIS A 5 -9.21 -13.11 24.83
N GLY A 6 -8.45 -14.09 24.36
CA GLY A 6 -7.34 -14.71 25.12
C GLY A 6 -6.08 -13.85 25.23
N MET A 7 -5.94 -12.76 24.46
CA MET A 7 -4.75 -11.93 24.47
C MET A 7 -4.71 -10.95 25.62
N ARG A 8 -3.51 -10.76 26.22
CA ARG A 8 -3.25 -9.65 27.14
C ARG A 8 -3.27 -8.32 26.39
N THR A 9 -3.57 -7.22 27.08
CA THR A 9 -3.59 -5.87 26.49
C THR A 9 -2.28 -5.52 25.78
N GLU A 10 -1.14 -5.86 26.36
CA GLU A 10 0.17 -5.63 25.76
C GLU A 10 0.33 -6.35 24.41
N ASP A 11 -0.10 -7.60 24.33
CA ASP A 11 -0.03 -8.38 23.10
C ASP A 11 -0.99 -7.83 22.03
N LYS A 12 -2.17 -7.32 22.44
CA LYS A 12 -3.09 -6.60 21.53
C LYS A 12 -2.45 -5.33 20.96
N LEU A 13 -1.75 -4.54 21.81
CA LEU A 13 -1.05 -3.34 21.36
C LEU A 13 0.06 -3.66 20.35
N ARG A 14 0.81 -4.73 20.58
CA ARG A 14 1.88 -5.20 19.66
C ARG A 14 1.33 -5.54 18.29
N GLN A 15 0.11 -6.10 18.20
CA GLN A 15 -0.55 -6.43 16.93
C GLN A 15 -0.93 -5.20 16.09
N LEU A 16 -0.90 -4.00 16.64
CA LEU A 16 -1.15 -2.75 15.91
C LEU A 16 0.06 -2.28 15.09
N PHE A 17 1.23 -2.90 15.25
CA PHE A 17 2.45 -2.49 14.56
C PHE A 17 2.70 -3.36 13.34
N CYS A 18 3.05 -2.69 12.22
CA CYS A 18 3.65 -3.29 11.04
C CYS A 18 5.08 -2.77 10.93
N LEU A 19 6.06 -3.63 11.17
CA LEU A 19 7.47 -3.27 11.15
C LEU A 19 8.06 -3.44 9.75
N VAL A 20 9.21 -2.81 9.48
CA VAL A 20 9.93 -2.97 8.22
C VAL A 20 11.15 -3.87 8.45
N THR A 21 11.36 -4.86 7.58
CA THR A 21 12.61 -5.63 7.56
C THR A 21 13.40 -5.41 6.28
N TYR A 22 14.72 -5.33 6.43
CA TYR A 22 15.72 -5.30 5.38
C TYR A 22 16.62 -6.54 5.43
N SER A 23 16.43 -7.38 6.45
CA SER A 23 17.29 -8.51 6.73
C SER A 23 16.69 -9.81 6.21
N ASP A 24 17.55 -10.71 5.77
CA ASP A 24 17.28 -12.13 5.54
C ASP A 24 18.03 -13.04 6.54
N ASP A 25 18.64 -12.44 7.57
CA ASP A 25 19.28 -13.16 8.66
C ASP A 25 18.24 -13.82 9.56
N GLN A 26 18.28 -15.12 9.67
CA GLN A 26 17.29 -15.90 10.41
C GLN A 26 17.19 -15.48 11.88
N SER A 27 18.31 -15.30 12.57
CA SER A 27 18.31 -14.97 13.99
C SER A 27 17.75 -13.57 14.27
N ALA A 28 17.93 -12.63 13.34
CA ALA A 28 17.32 -11.30 13.42
C ALA A 28 15.80 -11.37 13.22
N LEU A 29 15.33 -12.16 12.26
CA LEU A 29 13.89 -12.35 11.99
C LEU A 29 13.20 -13.04 13.17
N GLU A 30 13.79 -14.09 13.73
CA GLU A 30 13.27 -14.80 14.90
C GLU A 30 13.16 -13.88 16.12
N ARG A 31 14.13 -12.99 16.35
CA ARG A 31 14.05 -11.98 17.43
C ARG A 31 12.93 -10.98 17.22
N ILE A 32 12.72 -10.47 15.98
CA ILE A 32 11.62 -9.56 15.69
C ILE A 32 10.29 -10.19 16.07
N VAL A 33 10.05 -11.43 15.67
CA VAL A 33 8.79 -12.13 15.95
C VAL A 33 8.70 -12.55 17.42
N GLY A 34 9.80 -13.06 18.02
CA GLY A 34 9.81 -13.54 19.40
C GLY A 34 9.67 -12.42 20.43
N ASP A 35 10.43 -11.33 20.27
CA ASP A 35 10.53 -10.27 21.27
C ASP A 35 9.45 -9.20 21.08
N ILE A 36 9.21 -8.77 19.83
CA ILE A 36 8.26 -7.69 19.54
C ILE A 36 6.85 -8.21 19.29
N ARG A 37 6.71 -9.34 18.58
CA ARG A 37 5.42 -9.97 18.23
C ARG A 37 4.47 -9.01 17.51
N PRO A 38 4.89 -8.36 16.39
CA PRO A 38 4.06 -7.39 15.68
C PRO A 38 2.88 -8.07 14.97
N GLY A 39 1.89 -7.29 14.55
CA GLY A 39 0.79 -7.77 13.71
C GLY A 39 1.17 -7.93 12.24
N GLY A 40 2.22 -7.24 11.80
CA GLY A 40 2.68 -7.33 10.41
C GLY A 40 4.14 -6.96 10.22
N ILE A 41 4.67 -7.37 9.06
CA ILE A 41 6.01 -7.04 8.59
C ILE A 41 5.94 -6.57 7.14
N MET A 42 6.51 -5.40 6.86
CA MET A 42 6.74 -4.94 5.50
C MET A 42 8.10 -5.43 5.01
N CYS A 43 8.12 -6.26 3.99
CA CYS A 43 9.34 -6.72 3.33
C CYS A 43 9.84 -5.67 2.33
N ARG A 44 11.13 -5.37 2.36
CA ARG A 44 11.80 -4.57 1.33
C ARG A 44 12.20 -5.49 0.17
N PRO A 45 12.37 -4.95 -1.06
CA PRO A 45 12.67 -5.77 -2.21
C PRO A 45 13.93 -6.63 -2.05
N MET A 46 13.76 -7.93 -2.33
CA MET A 46 14.83 -8.93 -2.35
C MET A 46 14.50 -9.97 -3.43
N PRO A 47 15.45 -10.88 -3.82
CA PRO A 47 15.12 -11.94 -4.77
C PRO A 47 13.98 -12.83 -4.28
N LEU A 48 13.12 -13.34 -5.18
CA LEU A 48 11.95 -14.16 -4.85
C LEU A 48 12.29 -15.29 -3.88
N ALA A 49 13.37 -16.03 -4.13
CA ALA A 49 13.78 -17.15 -3.27
C ALA A 49 14.13 -16.69 -1.84
N ALA A 50 14.76 -15.52 -1.69
CA ALA A 50 15.06 -14.93 -0.39
C ALA A 50 13.78 -14.43 0.30
N CYS A 51 12.90 -13.75 -0.44
CA CYS A 51 11.64 -13.26 0.10
C CYS A 51 10.77 -14.41 0.66
N ARG A 52 10.62 -15.49 -0.07
CA ARG A 52 9.90 -16.68 0.39
C ARG A 52 10.50 -17.24 1.68
N ARG A 53 11.84 -17.44 1.72
CA ARG A 53 12.52 -17.90 2.92
C ARG A 53 12.29 -16.99 4.12
N VAL A 54 12.39 -15.67 3.93
CA VAL A 54 12.09 -14.67 4.97
C VAL A 54 10.67 -14.80 5.47
N VAL A 55 9.70 -14.88 4.57
CA VAL A 55 8.28 -15.02 4.93
C VAL A 55 8.02 -16.33 5.65
N ASP A 56 8.61 -17.45 5.20
CA ASP A 56 8.46 -18.74 5.84
C ASP A 56 9.02 -18.74 7.29
N ILE A 57 10.18 -18.10 7.52
CA ILE A 57 10.76 -17.94 8.87
C ILE A 57 9.81 -17.10 9.74
N LEU A 58 9.39 -15.91 9.25
CA LEU A 58 8.52 -15.00 9.99
C LEU A 58 7.20 -15.67 10.38
N GLN A 59 6.56 -16.37 9.44
CA GLN A 59 5.29 -17.05 9.69
C GLN A 59 5.43 -18.26 10.62
N SER A 60 6.50 -19.05 10.47
CA SER A 60 6.72 -20.24 11.32
C SER A 60 7.01 -19.89 12.77
N CYS A 61 7.63 -18.74 13.03
CA CYS A 61 7.94 -18.25 14.37
C CYS A 61 6.81 -17.47 15.02
N SER A 62 5.76 -17.14 14.26
CA SER A 62 4.64 -16.30 14.75
C SER A 62 3.48 -17.15 15.27
N ALA A 63 3.04 -16.88 16.51
CA ALA A 63 1.86 -17.53 17.08
C ALA A 63 0.55 -17.08 16.43
N ILE A 64 0.52 -15.88 15.89
CA ILE A 64 -0.61 -15.31 15.12
C ILE A 64 -0.08 -15.03 13.71
N PRO A 65 -0.75 -15.52 12.64
CA PRO A 65 -0.29 -15.26 11.27
C PRO A 65 -0.10 -13.78 11.00
N LEU A 66 1.08 -13.42 10.47
CA LEU A 66 1.46 -12.04 10.21
C LEU A 66 0.81 -11.50 8.93
N LEU A 67 0.50 -10.22 8.94
CA LEU A 67 0.30 -9.46 7.72
C LEU A 67 1.68 -9.16 7.10
N ILE A 68 1.93 -9.73 5.93
CA ILE A 68 3.19 -9.52 5.20
C ILE A 68 2.94 -8.52 4.08
N ALA A 69 3.53 -7.34 4.20
CA ALA A 69 3.27 -6.23 3.30
C ALA A 69 4.42 -5.94 2.33
N ALA A 70 4.10 -5.36 1.17
CA ALA A 70 5.06 -4.77 0.24
C ALA A 70 4.44 -3.65 -0.61
N ASN A 71 5.27 -2.73 -1.14
CA ASN A 71 4.85 -1.65 -2.04
C ASN A 71 4.69 -2.16 -3.49
N LEU A 72 3.61 -2.85 -3.78
CA LEU A 72 3.33 -3.42 -5.10
C LEU A 72 2.67 -2.37 -6.02
N GLU A 73 3.41 -1.29 -6.36
CA GLU A 73 2.88 -0.13 -7.09
C GLU A 73 3.11 -0.19 -8.61
N ALA A 74 4.18 -0.85 -9.06
CA ALA A 74 4.62 -0.83 -10.46
C ALA A 74 4.84 -2.24 -11.05
N GLY A 75 4.44 -3.26 -10.33
CA GLY A 75 4.67 -4.69 -10.59
C GLY A 75 5.20 -5.39 -9.37
N GLY A 76 5.66 -6.62 -9.53
CA GLY A 76 6.29 -7.40 -8.45
C GLY A 76 7.59 -6.81 -7.93
N SER A 77 8.24 -5.93 -8.70
CA SER A 77 9.46 -5.20 -8.30
C SER A 77 9.33 -4.39 -7.01
N GLY A 78 8.13 -4.14 -6.53
CA GLY A 78 7.87 -3.54 -5.20
C GLY A 78 8.20 -4.46 -4.02
N ALA A 79 8.25 -5.78 -4.25
CA ALA A 79 8.60 -6.81 -3.28
C ALA A 79 9.85 -7.59 -3.69
N LEU A 80 10.12 -7.70 -5.00
CA LEU A 80 11.10 -8.60 -5.58
C LEU A 80 12.09 -7.86 -6.46
N THR A 81 13.40 -8.04 -6.24
CA THR A 81 14.43 -7.45 -7.10
C THR A 81 14.49 -8.09 -8.49
N ASP A 82 14.04 -9.33 -8.61
CA ASP A 82 13.87 -10.11 -9.83
C ASP A 82 12.42 -10.15 -10.33
N GLY A 83 11.53 -9.34 -9.72
CA GLY A 83 10.12 -9.23 -10.09
C GLY A 83 9.88 -8.38 -11.33
N THR A 84 8.74 -8.61 -11.95
CA THR A 84 8.30 -7.86 -13.12
C THR A 84 8.08 -6.38 -12.80
N GLN A 85 8.65 -5.50 -13.61
CA GLN A 85 8.34 -4.08 -13.64
C GLN A 85 7.48 -3.78 -14.85
N LEU A 86 6.17 -3.65 -14.65
CA LEU A 86 5.22 -3.40 -15.74
C LEU A 86 5.27 -1.95 -16.23
N GLY A 87 5.59 -1.02 -15.34
CA GLY A 87 5.64 0.42 -15.57
C GLY A 87 5.04 1.22 -14.42
N ARG A 88 5.39 2.50 -14.36
CA ARG A 88 4.84 3.41 -13.36
C ARG A 88 3.34 3.66 -13.61
N PRO A 89 2.51 3.82 -12.59
CA PRO A 89 1.08 4.09 -12.74
C PRO A 89 0.74 5.22 -13.71
N MET A 90 1.44 6.37 -13.63
CA MET A 90 1.25 7.50 -14.54
C MET A 90 1.54 7.14 -16.01
N GLN A 91 2.57 6.32 -16.25
CA GLN A 91 2.90 5.83 -17.58
C GLN A 91 1.78 4.95 -18.15
N LEU A 92 1.20 4.08 -17.32
CA LEU A 92 0.07 3.23 -17.71
C LEU A 92 -1.20 4.05 -17.97
N ALA A 93 -1.42 5.10 -17.18
CA ALA A 93 -2.54 6.03 -17.35
C ALA A 93 -2.42 6.88 -18.61
N ALA A 94 -1.20 7.14 -19.09
CA ALA A 94 -0.95 7.84 -20.35
C ALA A 94 -1.23 7.00 -21.60
N ALA A 95 -1.57 5.71 -21.45
CA ALA A 95 -1.95 4.86 -22.57
C ALA A 95 -3.17 5.44 -23.29
N PRO A 96 -3.15 5.51 -24.64
CA PRO A 96 -4.20 6.17 -25.43
C PRO A 96 -5.56 5.49 -25.32
N ARG A 97 -5.57 4.22 -24.96
CA ARG A 97 -6.80 3.40 -24.79
C ARG A 97 -6.59 2.35 -23.69
N GLY A 98 -7.71 1.94 -23.06
CA GLY A 98 -7.72 0.79 -22.16
C GLY A 98 -7.01 1.01 -20.80
N ARG A 99 -7.08 2.22 -20.23
CA ARG A 99 -6.45 2.56 -18.94
C ARG A 99 -6.82 1.59 -17.84
N ALA A 100 -8.10 1.29 -17.66
CA ALA A 100 -8.57 0.34 -16.67
C ALA A 100 -8.01 -1.08 -16.90
N GLU A 101 -7.83 -1.49 -18.17
CA GLU A 101 -7.22 -2.77 -18.50
C GLU A 101 -5.73 -2.80 -18.12
N TRP A 102 -4.99 -1.72 -18.32
CA TRP A 102 -3.61 -1.61 -17.84
C TRP A 102 -3.53 -1.67 -16.33
N ALA A 103 -4.47 -1.04 -15.61
CA ALA A 103 -4.54 -1.14 -14.15
C ALA A 103 -4.88 -2.56 -13.68
N ARG A 104 -5.78 -3.29 -14.38
CA ARG A 104 -6.02 -4.71 -14.11
C ARG A 104 -4.77 -5.56 -14.32
N ARG A 105 -4.06 -5.39 -15.43
CA ARG A 105 -2.79 -6.09 -15.69
C ARG A 105 -1.76 -5.81 -14.63
N LEU A 106 -1.66 -4.56 -14.19
CA LEU A 106 -0.78 -4.18 -13.07
C LEU A 106 -1.18 -4.92 -11.79
N GLY A 107 -2.48 -4.92 -11.45
CA GLY A 107 -3.00 -5.65 -10.30
C GLY A 107 -2.76 -7.16 -10.39
N ALA A 108 -2.90 -7.75 -11.58
CA ALA A 108 -2.66 -9.18 -11.81
C ALA A 108 -1.18 -9.54 -11.59
N VAL A 109 -0.25 -8.77 -12.15
CA VAL A 109 1.20 -8.99 -11.94
C VAL A 109 1.56 -8.81 -10.47
N CYS A 110 1.14 -7.71 -9.84
CA CYS A 110 1.36 -7.45 -8.43
C CYS A 110 0.78 -8.56 -7.53
N GLY A 111 -0.42 -9.02 -7.85
CA GLY A 111 -1.10 -10.07 -7.11
C GLY A 111 -0.41 -11.42 -7.25
N ALA A 112 -0.12 -11.85 -8.49
CA ALA A 112 0.50 -13.14 -8.76
C ALA A 112 1.91 -13.24 -8.15
N GLU A 113 2.76 -12.25 -8.38
CA GLU A 113 4.13 -12.26 -7.88
C GLU A 113 4.19 -12.02 -6.35
N GLY A 114 3.31 -11.15 -5.83
CA GLY A 114 3.16 -10.96 -4.39
C GLY A 114 2.75 -12.25 -3.68
N ALA A 115 1.71 -12.94 -4.18
CA ALA A 115 1.28 -14.22 -3.63
C ALA A 115 2.38 -15.28 -3.71
N ALA A 116 3.10 -15.35 -4.84
CA ALA A 116 4.23 -16.27 -5.01
C ALA A 116 5.35 -16.02 -3.98
N ALA A 117 5.52 -14.78 -3.54
CA ALA A 117 6.48 -14.39 -2.50
C ALA A 117 5.97 -14.58 -1.06
N GLY A 118 4.69 -14.92 -0.87
CA GLY A 118 4.04 -15.02 0.43
C GLY A 118 3.55 -13.66 0.99
N ILE A 119 3.54 -12.60 0.16
CA ILE A 119 2.94 -11.31 0.51
C ILE A 119 1.42 -11.47 0.53
N ASN A 120 0.77 -10.97 1.57
CA ASN A 120 -0.68 -10.99 1.71
C ASN A 120 -1.30 -9.59 1.88
N TRP A 121 -0.48 -8.53 1.89
CA TRP A 121 -0.91 -7.14 2.02
C TRP A 121 -0.16 -6.23 1.03
N ALA A 122 -0.85 -5.75 0.02
CA ALA A 122 -0.31 -4.80 -0.95
C ALA A 122 -0.49 -3.36 -0.45
N PHE A 123 0.60 -2.64 -0.18
CA PHE A 123 0.57 -1.19 0.08
C PHE A 123 0.42 -0.43 -1.24
N ALA A 124 -0.69 -0.67 -1.90
CA ALA A 124 -1.11 -0.13 -3.18
C ALA A 124 -2.63 -0.32 -3.37
N PRO A 125 -3.28 0.47 -4.24
CA PRO A 125 -2.73 1.46 -5.17
C PRO A 125 -2.49 2.83 -4.52
N VAL A 126 -1.66 3.66 -5.20
CA VAL A 126 -1.55 5.09 -4.91
C VAL A 126 -2.74 5.80 -5.56
N ALA A 127 -3.60 6.39 -4.75
CA ALA A 127 -4.83 7.09 -5.15
C ALA A 127 -4.70 8.61 -5.02
N ASP A 128 -3.48 9.09 -4.85
CA ASP A 128 -3.16 10.51 -4.83
C ASP A 128 -3.36 11.13 -6.22
N ILE A 129 -3.54 12.44 -6.25
CA ILE A 129 -3.77 13.19 -7.49
C ILE A 129 -2.57 14.11 -7.73
N ASP A 130 -1.90 13.98 -8.88
CA ASP A 130 -0.75 14.82 -9.25
C ASP A 130 -1.22 16.20 -9.69
N THR A 131 -1.48 17.08 -8.72
CA THR A 131 -1.90 18.46 -8.96
C THR A 131 -0.75 19.45 -8.91
N ASN A 132 0.40 19.03 -8.35
CA ASN A 132 1.62 19.83 -8.27
C ASN A 132 2.82 19.00 -8.70
N TRP A 133 3.35 19.28 -9.87
CA TRP A 133 4.52 18.60 -10.44
C TRP A 133 5.78 18.67 -9.56
N ARG A 134 5.82 19.60 -8.60
CA ARG A 134 6.91 19.72 -7.61
C ARG A 134 6.76 18.80 -6.42
N ASN A 135 5.61 18.12 -6.27
CA ASN A 135 5.46 17.12 -5.21
C ASN A 135 6.49 16.00 -5.42
N PRO A 136 7.40 15.75 -4.46
CA PRO A 136 8.49 14.81 -4.66
C PRO A 136 8.08 13.35 -4.48
N ILE A 137 6.88 13.07 -3.94
CA ILE A 137 6.46 11.76 -3.46
C ILE A 137 5.47 11.09 -4.38
N THR A 138 4.42 11.78 -4.81
CA THR A 138 3.39 11.20 -5.67
C THR A 138 3.88 11.02 -7.09
N ASN A 139 4.13 12.11 -7.79
CA ASN A 139 4.74 12.13 -9.11
C ASN A 139 4.28 10.96 -10.00
N THR A 140 5.19 10.19 -10.57
CA THR A 140 4.88 9.05 -11.45
C THR A 140 4.23 7.84 -10.76
N ARG A 141 4.11 7.86 -9.42
CA ARG A 141 3.45 6.80 -8.64
C ARG A 141 1.92 6.87 -8.71
N THR A 142 1.35 8.05 -8.99
CA THR A 142 -0.10 8.22 -9.17
C THR A 142 -0.55 7.88 -10.60
N PHE A 143 -1.83 7.63 -10.79
CA PHE A 143 -2.45 7.47 -12.11
C PHE A 143 -2.73 8.80 -12.82
N GLY A 144 -2.20 9.93 -12.32
CA GLY A 144 -2.26 11.24 -12.97
C GLY A 144 -3.01 12.30 -12.19
N SER A 145 -3.44 13.35 -12.91
CA SER A 145 -4.05 14.57 -12.33
C SER A 145 -5.58 14.63 -12.43
N ASP A 146 -6.20 13.69 -13.15
CA ASP A 146 -7.66 13.63 -13.27
C ASP A 146 -8.26 12.66 -12.25
N PRO A 147 -9.10 13.14 -11.29
CA PRO A 147 -9.70 12.30 -10.26
C PRO A 147 -10.52 11.11 -10.79
N GLY A 148 -11.17 11.30 -11.95
CA GLY A 148 -11.95 10.26 -12.60
C GLY A 148 -11.07 9.10 -13.05
N THR A 149 -9.97 9.40 -13.73
CA THR A 149 -8.95 8.43 -14.18
C THR A 149 -8.29 7.72 -13.00
N VAL A 150 -7.85 8.48 -11.98
CA VAL A 150 -7.25 7.91 -10.77
C VAL A 150 -8.21 6.94 -10.09
N GLY A 151 -9.48 7.33 -9.93
CA GLY A 151 -10.50 6.49 -9.31
C GLY A 151 -10.79 5.21 -10.10
N GLU A 152 -10.91 5.31 -11.43
CA GLU A 152 -11.15 4.16 -12.32
C GLU A 152 -10.01 3.14 -12.25
N MET A 153 -8.78 3.62 -12.36
CA MET A 153 -7.60 2.76 -12.36
C MET A 153 -7.32 2.15 -10.99
N ALA A 154 -7.52 2.92 -9.91
CA ALA A 154 -7.39 2.40 -8.54
C ALA A 154 -8.41 1.29 -8.27
N GLU A 155 -9.68 1.49 -8.68
CA GLU A 155 -10.74 0.49 -8.57
C GLU A 155 -10.37 -0.81 -9.33
N ALA A 156 -9.89 -0.68 -10.56
CA ALA A 156 -9.49 -1.81 -11.40
C ALA A 156 -8.30 -2.59 -10.81
N TYR A 157 -7.30 -1.88 -10.26
CA TYR A 157 -6.17 -2.48 -9.54
C TYR A 157 -6.63 -3.24 -8.29
N ILE A 158 -7.45 -2.61 -7.43
CA ILE A 158 -7.95 -3.20 -6.19
C ILE A 158 -8.69 -4.50 -6.46
N ALA A 159 -9.63 -4.45 -7.41
CA ALA A 159 -10.43 -5.63 -7.77
C ALA A 159 -9.54 -6.79 -8.23
N GLU A 160 -8.47 -6.51 -8.95
CA GLU A 160 -7.61 -7.55 -9.50
C GLU A 160 -6.61 -8.11 -8.49
N VAL A 161 -5.87 -7.24 -7.77
CA VAL A 161 -4.87 -7.71 -6.80
C VAL A 161 -5.50 -8.57 -5.70
N GLN A 162 -6.73 -8.24 -5.29
CA GLN A 162 -7.46 -8.99 -4.26
C GLN A 162 -7.93 -10.37 -4.71
N LYS A 163 -8.10 -10.64 -6.02
CA LYS A 163 -8.36 -11.98 -6.55
C LYS A 163 -7.21 -12.97 -6.29
N HIS A 164 -6.00 -12.44 -6.14
CA HIS A 164 -4.81 -13.23 -5.80
C HIS A 164 -4.61 -13.44 -4.29
N GLY A 165 -5.60 -13.05 -3.46
CA GLY A 165 -5.56 -13.23 -2.01
C GLY A 165 -4.82 -12.13 -1.23
N LEU A 166 -4.34 -11.08 -1.88
CA LEU A 166 -3.72 -9.95 -1.21
C LEU A 166 -4.76 -8.92 -0.78
N ALA A 167 -4.65 -8.40 0.44
CA ALA A 167 -5.41 -7.23 0.85
C ALA A 167 -4.80 -5.97 0.20
N ALA A 168 -5.59 -5.18 -0.52
CA ALA A 168 -5.14 -3.88 -1.03
C ALA A 168 -5.21 -2.80 0.05
N ALA A 169 -4.27 -1.86 0.03
CA ALA A 169 -4.26 -0.66 0.85
C ALA A 169 -4.23 0.59 -0.04
N VAL A 170 -5.37 1.25 -0.21
CA VAL A 170 -5.43 2.51 -0.95
C VAL A 170 -4.76 3.64 -0.15
N LYS A 171 -3.90 4.46 -0.79
CA LYS A 171 -3.05 5.44 -0.12
C LYS A 171 -2.83 6.70 -0.96
N HIS A 172 -2.49 7.84 -0.33
CA HIS A 172 -2.26 8.13 1.09
C HIS A 172 -3.39 9.05 1.60
N PHE A 173 -4.32 8.52 2.39
CA PHE A 173 -5.44 9.31 2.91
C PHE A 173 -4.95 10.46 3.81
N PRO A 174 -5.52 11.69 3.76
CA PRO A 174 -6.66 12.13 2.96
C PRO A 174 -6.32 12.53 1.52
N GLY A 175 -5.12 12.35 1.04
CA GLY A 175 -4.67 12.61 -0.32
C GLY A 175 -3.46 13.53 -0.39
N ASP A 176 -2.40 13.05 -1.02
CA ASP A 176 -1.17 13.79 -1.34
C ASP A 176 -1.20 14.30 -2.79
N GLY A 177 -0.15 15.03 -3.19
CA GLY A 177 0.04 15.51 -4.56
C GLY A 177 -0.12 17.01 -4.75
N GLN A 178 -0.37 17.77 -3.69
CA GLN A 178 -0.51 19.24 -3.74
C GLN A 178 0.71 19.97 -3.19
N ASP A 179 1.26 19.49 -2.08
CA ASP A 179 2.35 20.13 -1.34
C ASP A 179 3.71 19.73 -1.93
N GLU A 180 4.70 20.61 -1.85
CA GLU A 180 6.08 20.37 -2.28
C GLU A 180 6.92 19.65 -1.21
N ARG A 181 6.36 19.38 -0.04
CA ARG A 181 7.04 18.68 1.05
C ARG A 181 6.92 17.17 0.91
N ASP A 182 8.02 16.49 1.26
CA ASP A 182 8.00 15.05 1.46
C ASP A 182 7.39 14.74 2.84
N GLN A 183 6.23 14.08 2.85
CA GLN A 183 5.52 13.73 4.08
C GLN A 183 6.30 12.79 5.02
N HIS A 184 7.37 12.13 4.54
CA HIS A 184 8.25 11.31 5.38
C HIS A 184 9.25 12.15 6.18
N ILE A 185 9.47 13.42 5.78
CA ILE A 185 10.43 14.34 6.41
C ILE A 185 9.68 15.44 7.20
N ALA A 186 8.62 15.98 6.60
CA ALA A 186 7.79 17.01 7.21
C ALA A 186 6.34 16.83 6.76
N PRO A 187 5.33 17.02 7.65
CA PRO A 187 3.95 16.87 7.26
C PRO A 187 3.60 17.70 6.03
N SER A 188 3.06 17.07 5.01
CA SER A 188 2.52 17.76 3.84
C SER A 188 1.12 18.31 4.16
N VAL A 189 0.63 19.25 3.35
CA VAL A 189 -0.70 19.86 3.54
C VAL A 189 -1.57 19.63 2.34
N ASN A 190 -2.74 19.05 2.57
CA ASN A 190 -3.83 19.11 1.62
C ASN A 190 -4.70 20.32 1.97
N SER A 191 -4.63 21.36 1.14
CA SER A 191 -5.27 22.68 1.39
C SER A 191 -6.66 22.83 0.80
N LEU A 192 -7.25 21.74 0.30
CA LEU A 192 -8.60 21.79 -0.27
C LEU A 192 -9.66 22.14 0.77
N SER A 193 -10.76 22.76 0.30
CA SER A 193 -12.00 22.80 1.06
C SER A 193 -12.57 21.39 1.23
N VAL A 194 -13.49 21.19 2.18
CA VAL A 194 -14.18 19.91 2.34
C VAL A 194 -14.93 19.54 1.05
N GLU A 195 -15.57 20.51 0.41
CA GLU A 195 -16.35 20.35 -0.82
C GLU A 195 -15.45 19.95 -2.00
N ASP A 196 -14.27 20.58 -2.14
CA ASP A 196 -13.33 20.26 -3.21
C ASP A 196 -12.68 18.88 -2.98
N TRP A 197 -12.33 18.58 -1.74
CA TRP A 197 -11.83 17.27 -1.38
C TRP A 197 -12.86 16.18 -1.69
N ASP A 198 -14.14 16.42 -1.36
CA ASP A 198 -15.21 15.47 -1.59
C ASP A 198 -15.43 15.19 -3.09
N ARG A 199 -15.28 16.21 -3.93
CA ARG A 199 -15.37 16.11 -5.39
C ARG A 199 -14.15 15.47 -6.06
N THR A 200 -13.02 15.41 -5.37
CA THR A 200 -11.75 14.89 -5.89
C THR A 200 -11.35 13.59 -5.16
N TYR A 201 -10.59 13.68 -4.11
CA TYR A 201 -10.14 12.51 -3.33
C TYR A 201 -11.30 11.71 -2.75
N GLY A 202 -12.33 12.37 -2.23
CA GLY A 202 -13.49 11.73 -1.63
C GLY A 202 -14.18 10.75 -2.58
N GLN A 203 -14.36 11.13 -3.84
CA GLN A 203 -14.94 10.21 -4.84
C GLN A 203 -14.03 9.00 -5.13
N ILE A 204 -12.70 9.18 -5.13
CA ILE A 204 -11.74 8.08 -5.34
C ILE A 204 -11.83 7.08 -4.19
N TYR A 205 -11.80 7.56 -2.95
CA TYR A 205 -11.91 6.67 -1.77
C TYR A 205 -13.27 5.97 -1.72
N ARG A 206 -14.37 6.64 -2.07
CA ARG A 206 -15.68 5.99 -2.18
C ARG A 206 -15.71 4.90 -3.27
N ARG A 207 -15.03 5.10 -4.40
CA ARG A 207 -14.88 4.05 -5.42
C ARG A 207 -14.07 2.87 -4.89
N ALA A 208 -12.94 3.13 -4.24
CA ALA A 208 -12.10 2.10 -3.64
C ALA A 208 -12.88 1.27 -2.59
N ILE A 209 -13.69 1.93 -1.75
CA ILE A 209 -14.54 1.26 -0.76
C ILE A 209 -15.59 0.38 -1.44
N ARG A 210 -16.27 0.87 -2.48
CA ARG A 210 -17.24 0.07 -3.26
C ARG A 210 -16.57 -1.12 -3.97
N ALA A 211 -15.31 -0.97 -4.39
CA ALA A 211 -14.52 -2.08 -4.94
C ALA A 211 -14.06 -3.10 -3.87
N GLY A 212 -14.39 -2.86 -2.60
CA GLY A 212 -14.10 -3.78 -1.50
C GLY A 212 -12.65 -3.72 -1.02
N VAL A 213 -11.99 -2.54 -1.12
CA VAL A 213 -10.65 -2.35 -0.58
C VAL A 213 -10.57 -2.77 0.89
N ARG A 214 -9.54 -3.51 1.26
CA ARG A 214 -9.41 -4.09 2.61
C ARG A 214 -8.81 -3.12 3.64
N SER A 215 -8.04 -2.14 3.20
CA SER A 215 -7.41 -1.17 4.10
C SER A 215 -7.18 0.18 3.41
N VAL A 216 -7.02 1.21 4.23
CA VAL A 216 -6.67 2.58 3.83
C VAL A 216 -5.43 2.97 4.61
N MET A 217 -4.39 3.41 3.90
CA MET A 217 -3.19 3.94 4.55
C MET A 217 -3.32 5.45 4.73
N VAL A 218 -3.31 5.89 5.98
CA VAL A 218 -3.28 7.31 6.33
C VAL A 218 -1.86 7.83 6.17
N GLY A 219 -1.70 8.95 5.47
CA GLY A 219 -0.42 9.63 5.31
C GLY A 219 -0.12 10.61 6.45
N HIS A 220 1.11 11.14 6.46
CA HIS A 220 1.51 12.23 7.36
C HIS A 220 1.09 13.59 6.76
N ILE A 221 -0.21 13.75 6.55
CA ILE A 221 -0.80 14.84 5.79
C ILE A 221 -1.75 15.64 6.69
N LEU A 222 -1.51 16.94 6.79
CA LEU A 222 -2.42 17.86 7.45
C LEU A 222 -3.58 18.17 6.49
N PHE A 223 -4.80 18.10 7.02
CA PHE A 223 -5.99 18.54 6.30
C PHE A 223 -6.75 19.57 7.14
N PRO A 224 -6.38 20.88 7.02
CA PRO A 224 -6.91 21.93 7.89
C PRO A 224 -8.43 22.10 7.81
N ALA A 225 -9.06 21.72 6.71
CA ALA A 225 -10.50 21.79 6.57
C ALA A 225 -11.27 20.86 7.53
N TRP A 226 -10.66 19.76 7.98
CA TRP A 226 -11.23 18.84 8.97
C TRP A 226 -10.70 19.05 10.38
N SER A 227 -9.49 19.58 10.51
CA SER A 227 -8.83 19.74 11.80
C SER A 227 -8.36 21.17 11.96
N ARG A 228 -8.84 21.83 13.01
CA ARG A 228 -8.48 23.22 13.36
C ARG A 228 -7.18 23.32 14.19
N ARG A 229 -6.40 22.22 14.30
CA ARG A 229 -5.16 22.18 15.08
C ARG A 229 -4.05 21.57 14.26
#